data_e41f3b9818237636fa65f99c2fb9e3bb
#
_entry.id   e41f3b9818237636fa65f99c2fb9e3bb
#
_cell.length_a   1.000
_cell.length_b   1.000
_cell.length_c   1.000
_cell.angle_alpha   90.00
_cell.angle_beta   90.00
_cell.angle_gamma   90.00
#
_symmetry.space_group_name_H-M   'P 1'
#
loop_
_entity.id
_entity.type
_entity.pdbx_description
1 polymer ?
#
loop_
_entity_poly.entity_id
_entity_poly.type
_entity_poly.pdbx_seq_one_letter_code
_entity_poly.pdbx_strand_id
1 'polypeptide(L)'
;MNKQQAKGYLLEIVLSKLIEVNGYEVITESNIPCEPGVPHGEKEIESKHNGLNVRGRGGYHQFDTLGTFKITPPFVYPLRLFVEAKCYASTKVGIDRVRMGVGILNDINTNYATVNLSTEQLSVKRYQYHYAIFSTSGFSKPAQRYAIAHKIHLIDL
;
A
#
# COMPACT_ATOMS: atom_id res chain seq x y z
N MET A 1 -17.61 5.43 -18.66
CA MET A 1 -16.20 4.98 -18.41
C MET A 1 -15.46 4.98 -19.74
N ASN A 2 -14.37 5.69 -19.87
CA ASN A 2 -13.58 5.67 -21.09
C ASN A 2 -12.66 4.43 -21.16
N LYS A 3 -12.09 4.12 -22.35
CA LYS A 3 -11.25 2.93 -22.59
C LYS A 3 -10.04 2.86 -21.64
N GLN A 4 -9.44 3.99 -21.29
CA GLN A 4 -8.28 4.05 -20.40
C GLN A 4 -8.66 3.75 -18.93
N GLN A 5 -9.79 4.27 -18.48
CA GLN A 5 -10.34 3.96 -17.15
C GLN A 5 -10.69 2.48 -17.01
N ALA A 6 -11.30 1.88 -18.07
CA ALA A 6 -11.61 0.47 -18.08
C ALA A 6 -10.35 -0.40 -17.95
N LYS A 7 -9.27 -0.04 -18.64
CA LYS A 7 -7.98 -0.75 -18.56
C LYS A 7 -7.36 -0.63 -17.16
N GLY A 8 -7.41 0.56 -16.55
CA GLY A 8 -6.92 0.76 -15.19
C GLY A 8 -7.66 -0.12 -14.19
N TYR A 9 -8.98 -0.09 -14.22
CA TYR A 9 -9.82 -0.92 -13.36
C TYR A 9 -9.58 -2.43 -13.55
N LEU A 10 -9.45 -2.87 -14.81
CA LEU A 10 -9.12 -4.27 -15.08
C LEU A 10 -7.75 -4.65 -14.51
N LEU A 11 -6.76 -3.77 -14.63
CA LEU A 11 -5.44 -3.99 -14.05
C LEU A 11 -5.51 -4.14 -12.53
N GLU A 12 -6.24 -3.30 -11.83
CA GLU A 12 -6.42 -3.39 -10.37
C GLU A 12 -7.04 -4.73 -9.96
N ILE A 13 -8.05 -5.22 -10.68
CA ILE A 13 -8.65 -6.55 -10.44
C ILE A 13 -7.63 -7.66 -10.63
N VAL A 14 -6.85 -7.61 -11.72
CA VAL A 14 -5.81 -8.61 -12.00
C VAL A 14 -4.74 -8.59 -10.91
N LEU A 15 -4.30 -7.42 -10.48
CA LEU A 15 -3.30 -7.27 -9.43
C LEU A 15 -3.82 -7.77 -8.07
N SER A 16 -5.08 -7.46 -7.73
CA SER A 16 -5.72 -8.00 -6.53
C SER A 16 -5.68 -9.53 -6.53
N LYS A 17 -6.02 -10.16 -7.67
CA LYS A 17 -5.95 -11.61 -7.81
C LYS A 17 -4.53 -12.14 -7.76
N LEU A 18 -3.58 -11.44 -8.39
CA LEU A 18 -2.16 -11.82 -8.38
C LEU A 18 -1.59 -11.85 -6.96
N ILE A 19 -1.84 -10.83 -6.16
CA ILE A 19 -1.32 -10.81 -4.79
C ILE A 19 -2.04 -11.83 -3.90
N GLU A 20 -3.32 -12.08 -4.13
CA GLU A 20 -4.07 -13.11 -3.41
C GLU A 20 -3.49 -14.52 -3.59
N VAL A 21 -3.20 -14.91 -4.84
CA VAL A 21 -2.59 -16.22 -5.13
C VAL A 21 -1.14 -16.34 -4.64
N ASN A 22 -0.49 -15.20 -4.38
CA ASN A 22 0.84 -15.13 -3.77
C ASN A 22 0.82 -15.06 -2.23
N GLY A 23 -0.29 -15.42 -1.61
CA GLY A 23 -0.38 -15.60 -0.16
C GLY A 23 -0.77 -14.36 0.63
N TYR A 24 -1.30 -13.32 -0.02
CA TYR A 24 -1.86 -12.15 0.65
C TYR A 24 -3.38 -12.27 0.78
N GLU A 25 -3.92 -11.74 1.84
CA GLU A 25 -5.33 -11.41 1.98
C GLU A 25 -5.55 -9.99 1.50
N VAL A 26 -6.32 -9.84 0.43
CA VAL A 26 -6.63 -8.53 -0.15
C VAL A 26 -7.65 -7.81 0.71
N ILE A 27 -7.37 -6.55 1.05
CA ILE A 27 -8.28 -5.72 1.82
C ILE A 27 -9.24 -5.01 0.86
N THR A 28 -10.52 -5.20 1.12
CA THR A 28 -11.65 -4.62 0.41
C THR A 28 -12.58 -3.90 1.41
N GLU A 29 -13.56 -3.17 0.94
CA GLU A 29 -14.55 -2.53 1.81
C GLU A 29 -15.31 -3.52 2.71
N SER A 30 -15.46 -4.77 2.26
CA SER A 30 -16.17 -5.80 3.00
C SER A 30 -15.37 -6.46 4.12
N ASN A 31 -14.05 -6.34 4.12
CA ASN A 31 -13.15 -6.98 5.09
C ASN A 31 -12.14 -6.03 5.74
N ILE A 32 -12.47 -4.73 5.82
CA ILE A 32 -11.64 -3.78 6.57
C ILE A 32 -11.48 -4.29 8.00
N PRO A 33 -10.23 -4.39 8.51
CA PRO A 33 -9.98 -4.85 9.86
C PRO A 33 -10.75 -4.02 10.89
N CYS A 34 -11.43 -4.70 11.81
CA CYS A 34 -12.15 -4.03 12.89
C CYS A 34 -11.13 -3.49 13.92
N GLU A 35 -11.27 -2.22 14.27
CA GLU A 35 -10.48 -1.55 15.31
C GLU A 35 -11.43 -1.02 16.39
N PRO A 36 -11.85 -1.88 17.36
CA PRO A 36 -12.77 -1.47 18.40
C PRO A 36 -12.19 -0.34 19.26
N GLY A 37 -12.99 0.68 19.54
CA GLY A 37 -12.59 1.81 20.39
C GLY A 37 -11.71 2.85 19.71
N VAL A 38 -11.35 2.66 18.43
CA VAL A 38 -10.62 3.66 17.63
C VAL A 38 -11.63 4.59 16.97
N PRO A 39 -11.56 5.93 17.19
CA PRO A 39 -12.45 6.88 16.57
C PRO A 39 -12.36 6.84 15.03
N HIS A 40 -13.46 7.21 14.37
CA HIS A 40 -13.44 7.49 12.94
C HIS A 40 -12.46 8.64 12.64
N GLY A 41 -11.62 8.50 11.62
CA GLY A 41 -10.52 9.43 11.34
C GLY A 41 -9.19 9.07 12.02
N GLU A 42 -9.18 8.04 12.88
CA GLU A 42 -7.97 7.50 13.50
C GLU A 42 -7.69 6.04 13.15
N LYS A 43 -8.60 5.39 12.44
CA LYS A 43 -8.44 4.02 11.98
C LYS A 43 -7.30 3.89 10.98
N GLU A 44 -6.63 2.75 11.00
CA GLU A 44 -5.52 2.47 10.09
C GLU A 44 -5.99 2.42 8.63
N ILE A 45 -7.16 1.83 8.38
CA ILE A 45 -7.76 1.76 7.04
C ILE A 45 -9.16 2.34 7.10
N GLU A 46 -9.45 3.26 6.20
CA GLU A 46 -10.77 3.88 6.06
C GLU A 46 -11.21 3.93 4.60
N SER A 47 -12.52 3.70 4.38
CA SER A 47 -13.17 4.01 3.12
C SER A 47 -13.50 5.50 3.08
N LYS A 48 -13.06 6.18 2.03
CA LYS A 48 -13.33 7.59 1.73
C LYS A 48 -13.98 7.72 0.37
N HIS A 49 -14.41 8.91 0.00
CA HIS A 49 -15.07 9.15 -1.29
C HIS A 49 -14.22 8.75 -2.52
N ASN A 50 -12.91 8.66 -2.36
CA ASN A 50 -11.95 8.26 -3.39
C ASN A 50 -11.53 6.79 -3.28
N GLY A 51 -12.16 5.99 -2.42
CA GLY A 51 -11.85 4.59 -2.19
C GLY A 51 -11.15 4.33 -0.84
N LEU A 52 -10.51 3.18 -0.73
CA LEU A 52 -9.82 2.78 0.49
C LEU A 52 -8.50 3.54 0.67
N ASN A 53 -8.24 3.92 1.91
CA ASN A 53 -7.05 4.69 2.27
C ASN A 53 -6.37 4.09 3.51
N VAL A 54 -5.05 4.15 3.54
CA VAL A 54 -4.22 3.81 4.71
C VAL A 54 -3.80 5.08 5.41
N ARG A 55 -3.88 5.07 6.73
CA ARG A 55 -3.43 6.17 7.58
C ARG A 55 -1.92 6.19 7.68
N GLY A 56 -1.31 7.29 7.28
CA GLY A 56 0.05 7.66 7.61
C GLY A 56 0.10 8.56 8.83
N ARG A 57 1.28 8.96 9.23
CA ARG A 57 1.49 9.92 10.32
C ARG A 57 1.00 11.32 9.95
N GLY A 58 1.21 11.73 8.70
CA GLY A 58 0.85 13.05 8.19
C GLY A 58 -0.48 13.10 7.45
N GLY A 59 -1.06 11.95 7.07
CA GLY A 59 -2.30 11.91 6.30
C GLY A 59 -2.73 10.52 5.87
N TYR A 60 -3.80 10.48 5.07
CA TYR A 60 -4.31 9.25 4.49
C TYR A 60 -3.84 9.11 3.03
N HIS A 61 -3.46 7.91 2.66
CA HIS A 61 -2.98 7.57 1.32
C HIS A 61 -3.88 6.54 0.67
N GLN A 62 -4.43 6.90 -0.49
CA GLN A 62 -5.20 5.97 -1.30
C GLN A 62 -4.27 4.91 -1.91
N PHE A 63 -4.76 3.69 -2.00
CA PHE A 63 -4.10 2.59 -2.69
C PHE A 63 -5.02 1.99 -3.75
N ASP A 64 -4.41 1.40 -4.78
CA ASP A 64 -5.16 0.66 -5.80
C ASP A 64 -5.45 -0.77 -5.29
N THR A 65 -4.49 -1.38 -4.60
CA THR A 65 -4.65 -2.67 -3.92
C THR A 65 -3.80 -2.71 -2.66
N LEU A 66 -4.33 -3.30 -1.59
CA LEU A 66 -3.62 -3.55 -0.34
C LEU A 66 -3.80 -5.01 0.08
N GLY A 67 -2.70 -5.68 0.37
CA GLY A 67 -2.72 -7.06 0.85
C GLY A 67 -2.00 -7.23 2.17
N THR A 68 -2.59 -8.02 3.08
CA THR A 68 -1.93 -8.48 4.31
C THR A 68 -1.37 -9.87 4.07
N PHE A 69 -0.07 -10.09 4.30
CA PHE A 69 0.53 -11.42 4.13
C PHE A 69 -0.01 -12.39 5.18
N LYS A 70 -0.52 -13.54 4.75
CA LYS A 70 -1.26 -14.50 5.60
C LYS A 70 -0.38 -15.17 6.66
N ILE A 71 0.91 -15.30 6.39
CA ILE A 71 1.86 -15.98 7.27
C ILE A 71 2.86 -14.98 7.82
N THR A 72 2.77 -14.68 9.12
CA THR A 72 3.75 -13.83 9.79
C THR A 72 4.84 -14.69 10.41
N PRO A 73 6.11 -14.52 10.01
CA PRO A 73 7.22 -15.19 10.69
C PRO A 73 7.30 -14.78 12.17
N PRO A 74 7.77 -15.66 13.07
CA PRO A 74 8.00 -15.30 14.46
C PRO A 74 8.91 -14.08 14.61
N PHE A 75 8.63 -13.23 15.58
CA PHE A 75 9.41 -12.03 15.92
C PHE A 75 9.46 -10.93 14.85
N VAL A 76 8.55 -10.98 13.87
CA VAL A 76 8.42 -9.97 12.81
C VAL A 76 7.02 -9.38 12.86
N TYR A 77 6.89 -8.08 12.59
CA TYR A 77 5.57 -7.47 12.42
C TYR A 77 4.88 -8.03 11.17
N PRO A 78 3.55 -8.20 11.20
CA PRO A 78 2.79 -8.60 10.02
C PRO A 78 3.09 -7.69 8.83
N LEU A 79 3.24 -8.30 7.65
CA LEU A 79 3.56 -7.58 6.42
C LEU A 79 2.30 -7.14 5.69
N ARG A 80 2.31 -5.90 5.20
CA ARG A 80 1.34 -5.39 4.24
C ARG A 80 2.02 -4.90 2.98
N LEU A 81 1.43 -5.22 1.84
CA LEU A 81 1.87 -4.77 0.54
C LEU A 81 0.92 -3.69 0.02
N PHE A 82 1.41 -2.46 -0.06
CA PHE A 82 0.74 -1.33 -0.69
C PHE A 82 1.05 -1.36 -2.18
N VAL A 83 0.04 -1.46 -3.02
CA VAL A 83 0.19 -1.61 -4.47
C VAL A 83 -0.37 -0.38 -5.18
N GLU A 84 0.42 0.16 -6.09
CA GLU A 84 0.05 1.18 -7.05
C GLU A 84 0.12 0.63 -8.47
N ALA A 85 -0.93 0.82 -9.26
CA ALA A 85 -1.04 0.36 -10.63
C ALA A 85 -0.89 1.52 -11.61
N LYS A 86 -0.01 1.39 -12.61
CA LYS A 86 0.19 2.40 -13.66
C LYS A 86 -0.04 1.77 -15.03
N CYS A 87 -1.19 2.08 -15.61
CA CYS A 87 -1.60 1.61 -16.93
C CYS A 87 -1.39 2.73 -17.99
N TYR A 88 -0.13 2.92 -18.42
CA TYR A 88 0.18 3.88 -19.48
C TYR A 88 0.32 3.15 -20.83
N ALA A 89 -0.04 3.85 -21.92
CA ALA A 89 0.02 3.26 -23.27
C ALA A 89 1.46 3.09 -23.78
N SER A 90 2.35 4.05 -23.50
CA SER A 90 3.73 4.05 -24.00
C SER A 90 4.73 4.79 -23.12
N THR A 91 4.26 5.63 -22.20
CA THR A 91 5.13 6.46 -21.36
C THR A 91 5.61 5.65 -20.16
N LYS A 92 6.92 5.50 -20.02
CA LYS A 92 7.53 4.83 -18.85
C LYS A 92 7.26 5.59 -17.57
N VAL A 93 7.09 4.85 -16.47
CA VAL A 93 6.98 5.44 -15.13
C VAL A 93 8.30 6.11 -14.76
N GLY A 94 8.24 7.41 -14.45
CA GLY A 94 9.38 8.24 -14.09
C GLY A 94 9.76 8.18 -12.61
N ILE A 95 10.90 8.77 -12.29
CA ILE A 95 11.44 8.83 -10.93
C ILE A 95 10.50 9.52 -9.94
N ASP A 96 9.70 10.50 -10.38
CA ASP A 96 8.83 11.27 -9.50
C ASP A 96 7.74 10.41 -8.86
N ARG A 97 7.24 9.39 -9.57
CA ARG A 97 6.28 8.41 -9.02
C ARG A 97 6.93 7.55 -7.95
N VAL A 98 8.16 7.14 -8.16
CA VAL A 98 8.91 6.37 -7.15
C VAL A 98 9.22 7.22 -5.91
N ARG A 99 9.60 8.49 -6.09
CA ARG A 99 9.80 9.44 -4.97
C ARG A 99 8.54 9.63 -4.14
N MET A 100 7.39 9.76 -4.82
CA MET A 100 6.11 9.84 -4.15
C MET A 100 5.81 8.56 -3.35
N GLY A 101 6.05 7.39 -3.94
CA GLY A 101 5.91 6.10 -3.25
C GLY A 101 6.80 5.97 -2.02
N VAL A 102 8.04 6.46 -2.07
CA VAL A 102 8.95 6.52 -0.90
C VAL A 102 8.38 7.41 0.20
N GLY A 103 7.84 8.59 -0.17
CA GLY A 103 7.19 9.50 0.78
C GLY A 103 5.99 8.86 1.47
N ILE A 104 5.11 8.23 0.69
CA ILE A 104 3.93 7.51 1.21
C ILE A 104 4.37 6.38 2.13
N LEU A 105 5.31 5.54 1.70
CA LEU A 105 5.80 4.41 2.49
C LEU A 105 6.40 4.85 3.83
N ASN A 106 7.19 5.91 3.83
CA ASN A 106 7.77 6.47 5.04
C ASN A 106 6.67 7.01 5.98
N ASP A 107 5.70 7.74 5.45
CA ASP A 107 4.61 8.30 6.25
C ASP A 107 3.76 7.21 6.91
N ILE A 108 3.40 6.16 6.16
CA ILE A 108 2.65 5.01 6.69
C ILE A 108 3.48 4.23 7.72
N ASN A 109 4.75 3.96 7.43
CA ASN A 109 5.61 3.18 8.32
C ASN A 109 6.04 3.94 9.59
N THR A 110 5.87 5.24 9.65
CA THR A 110 6.09 6.06 10.86
C THR A 110 4.83 6.31 11.65
N ASN A 111 3.69 5.78 11.23
CA ASN A 111 2.44 5.81 11.99
C ASN A 111 2.44 4.67 13.03
N TYR A 112 2.41 5.02 14.32
CA TYR A 112 2.44 4.09 15.43
C TYR A 112 1.11 4.06 16.17
N ALA A 113 0.68 2.87 16.60
CA ALA A 113 -0.41 2.72 17.54
C ALA A 113 0.09 2.89 18.98
N THR A 114 -0.74 3.47 19.84
CA THR A 114 -0.45 3.54 21.26
C THR A 114 -1.02 2.30 21.96
N VAL A 115 -0.21 1.66 22.78
CA VAL A 115 -0.61 0.53 23.62
C VAL A 115 -0.47 0.97 25.09
N ASN A 116 -1.56 0.83 25.84
CA ASN A 116 -1.56 1.08 27.27
C ASN A 116 -1.14 -0.21 28.00
N LEU A 117 0.02 -0.17 28.60
CA LEU A 117 0.40 -1.13 29.63
C LEU A 117 -0.02 -0.56 31.00
N SER A 118 -0.14 -1.41 31.99
CA SER A 118 -0.70 -1.04 33.33
C SER A 118 -0.12 0.24 33.95
N THR A 119 1.13 0.58 33.66
CA THR A 119 1.86 1.74 34.19
C THR A 119 2.46 2.64 33.09
N GLU A 120 2.45 2.21 31.83
CA GLU A 120 3.14 2.90 30.75
C GLU A 120 2.29 2.93 29.48
N GLN A 121 2.50 3.97 28.66
CA GLN A 121 2.00 4.04 27.29
C GLN A 121 3.16 3.83 26.33
N LEU A 122 3.03 2.83 25.46
CA LEU A 122 4.02 2.55 24.42
C LEU A 122 3.41 2.77 23.03
N SER A 123 4.16 3.42 22.17
CA SER A 123 3.83 3.50 20.75
C SER A 123 4.47 2.32 20.02
N VAL A 124 3.63 1.49 19.41
CA VAL A 124 4.07 0.30 18.67
C VAL A 124 3.58 0.35 17.23
N LYS A 125 4.39 -0.21 16.34
CA LYS A 125 4.04 -0.37 14.95
C LYS A 125 3.11 -1.58 14.81
N ARG A 126 1.98 -1.44 14.09
CA ARG A 126 1.04 -2.54 13.88
C ARG A 126 1.45 -3.46 12.74
N TYR A 127 1.91 -2.89 11.62
CA TYR A 127 2.30 -3.59 10.40
C TYR A 127 3.57 -3.02 9.81
N GLN A 128 4.32 -3.85 9.11
CA GLN A 128 5.41 -3.41 8.24
C GLN A 128 4.86 -3.30 6.82
N TYR A 129 4.81 -2.10 6.30
CA TYR A 129 4.38 -1.86 4.92
C TYR A 129 5.55 -1.95 3.96
N HIS A 130 5.31 -2.60 2.84
CA HIS A 130 6.13 -2.59 1.63
C HIS A 130 5.35 -1.90 0.51
N TYR A 131 6.04 -1.39 -0.48
CA TYR A 131 5.42 -0.66 -1.58
C TYR A 131 5.84 -1.28 -2.91
N ALA A 132 4.87 -1.55 -3.76
CA ALA A 132 5.06 -2.06 -5.11
C ALA A 132 4.35 -1.18 -6.14
N ILE A 133 5.04 -0.86 -7.23
CA ILE A 133 4.47 -0.18 -8.39
C ILE A 133 4.47 -1.17 -9.55
N PHE A 134 3.29 -1.44 -10.08
CA PHE A 134 3.10 -2.25 -11.28
C PHE A 134 2.89 -1.33 -12.48
N SER A 135 3.53 -1.63 -13.60
CA SER A 135 3.44 -0.82 -14.81
C SER A 135 3.28 -1.67 -16.05
N THR A 136 2.42 -1.24 -16.98
CA THR A 136 2.26 -1.85 -18.31
C THR A 136 3.19 -1.24 -19.36
N SER A 137 3.98 -0.24 -19.01
CA SER A 137 4.88 0.49 -19.94
C SER A 137 6.33 0.53 -19.47
N GLY A 138 6.63 -0.18 -18.36
CA GLY A 138 7.95 -0.22 -17.76
C GLY A 138 8.36 1.06 -17.02
N PHE A 139 9.63 1.12 -16.64
CA PHE A 139 10.20 2.16 -15.79
C PHE A 139 11.42 2.80 -16.42
N SER A 140 11.60 4.09 -16.18
CA SER A 140 12.83 4.78 -16.58
C SER A 140 14.05 4.30 -15.77
N LYS A 141 15.26 4.39 -16.36
CA LYS A 141 16.49 4.03 -15.62
C LYS A 141 16.68 4.79 -14.30
N PRO A 142 16.42 6.11 -14.24
CA PRO A 142 16.46 6.82 -12.96
C PRO A 142 15.44 6.30 -11.93
N ALA A 143 14.23 5.95 -12.36
CA ALA A 143 13.21 5.35 -11.48
C ALA A 143 13.68 4.02 -10.91
N GLN A 144 14.24 3.13 -11.73
CA GLN A 144 14.76 1.83 -11.30
C GLN A 144 15.88 1.98 -10.25
N ARG A 145 16.87 2.84 -10.50
CA ARG A 145 17.97 3.10 -9.56
C ARG A 145 17.47 3.64 -8.23
N TYR A 146 16.55 4.59 -8.28
CA TYR A 146 15.98 5.18 -7.08
C TYR A 146 15.15 4.18 -6.27
N ALA A 147 14.36 3.35 -6.96
CA ALA A 147 13.55 2.32 -6.33
C ALA A 147 14.40 1.27 -5.58
N ILE A 148 15.49 0.80 -6.20
CA ILE A 148 16.43 -0.14 -5.58
C ILE A 148 17.03 0.47 -4.30
N ALA A 149 17.47 1.72 -4.35
CA ALA A 149 18.06 2.42 -3.21
C ALA A 149 17.07 2.58 -2.03
N HIS A 150 15.76 2.70 -2.33
CA HIS A 150 14.70 2.96 -1.34
C HIS A 150 13.78 1.76 -1.08
N LYS A 151 14.12 0.56 -1.58
CA LYS A 151 13.35 -0.69 -1.36
C LYS A 151 11.90 -0.61 -1.85
N ILE A 152 11.67 0.11 -2.96
CA ILE A 152 10.40 0.10 -3.67
C ILE A 152 10.46 -1.00 -4.73
N HIS A 153 9.44 -1.86 -4.76
CA HIS A 153 9.35 -2.94 -5.74
C HIS A 153 8.75 -2.40 -7.04
N LEU A 154 9.46 -2.60 -8.17
CA LEU A 154 8.97 -2.24 -9.50
C LEU A 154 8.72 -3.52 -10.28
N ILE A 155 7.51 -3.68 -10.79
CA ILE A 155 7.08 -4.84 -11.55
C ILE A 155 6.58 -4.38 -12.93
N ASP A 156 7.25 -4.83 -13.97
CA ASP A 156 6.88 -4.61 -15.38
C ASP A 156 6.02 -5.79 -15.86
N LEU A 157 4.84 -5.48 -16.43
CA LEU A 157 3.80 -6.44 -16.82
C LEU A 157 3.80 -6.71 -18.32
#